data_37d4fbdfa1254985474cd21d5a84cd1b
#
_entry.id   37d4fbdfa1254985474cd21d5a84cd1b
#
_cell.length_a   1.000
_cell.length_b   1.000
_cell.length_c   1.000
_cell.angle_alpha   90.00
_cell.angle_beta   90.00
_cell.angle_gamma   90.00
#
_symmetry.space_group_name_H-M   'P 1'
#
loop_
_entity.id
_entity.type
_entity.pdbx_description
1 polymer ?
#
loop_
_entity_poly.entity_id
_entity_poly.type
_entity_poly.pdbx_seq_one_letter_code
_entity_poly.pdbx_strand_id
1 'polypeptide(L)'
;MTREESIERFNERAELEHNLIEARYALSSTDYKILKIYEARIMEKSDPYNAEEIIALREQARADVNKYEQLLADFGNADTEPVEEEATE
;
A
#
# COMPACT_ATOMS: atom_id res chain seq x y z
N MET A 1 11.04 13.04 -23.96
CA MET A 1 10.38 13.55 -22.77
C MET A 1 10.96 14.89 -22.38
N THR A 2 10.11 15.86 -22.11
CA THR A 2 10.60 17.16 -21.71
C THR A 2 10.99 17.15 -20.24
N ARG A 3 11.67 18.21 -19.83
CA ARG A 3 12.09 18.32 -18.44
C ARG A 3 10.88 18.37 -17.51
N GLU A 4 9.85 19.10 -17.91
CA GLU A 4 8.65 19.22 -17.11
C GLU A 4 7.93 17.89 -16.98
N GLU A 5 7.88 17.14 -18.07
CA GLU A 5 7.28 15.81 -18.02
C GLU A 5 8.04 14.88 -17.09
N SER A 6 9.36 14.98 -17.10
CA SER A 6 10.17 14.16 -16.20
C SER A 6 9.88 14.48 -14.75
N ILE A 7 9.72 15.76 -14.43
CA ILE A 7 9.42 16.19 -13.07
C ILE A 7 8.04 15.70 -12.66
N GLU A 8 7.06 15.80 -13.55
CA GLU A 8 5.72 15.33 -13.25
C GLU A 8 5.70 13.84 -12.96
N ARG A 9 6.41 13.06 -13.79
CA ARG A 9 6.45 11.61 -13.57
C ARG A 9 7.13 11.26 -12.27
N PHE A 10 8.18 11.98 -11.94
CA PHE A 10 8.86 11.77 -10.66
C PHE A 10 7.90 12.05 -9.50
N ASN A 11 7.13 13.11 -9.60
CA ASN A 11 6.19 13.48 -8.55
C ASN A 11 5.06 12.48 -8.44
N GLU A 12 4.56 11.99 -9.55
CA GLU A 12 3.52 10.96 -9.54
C GLU A 12 4.00 9.71 -8.84
N ARG A 13 5.20 9.29 -9.19
CA ARG A 13 5.75 8.08 -8.58
C ARG A 13 5.97 8.25 -7.09
N ALA A 14 6.49 9.40 -6.70
CA ALA A 14 6.71 9.67 -5.28
C ALA A 14 5.41 9.64 -4.50
N GLU A 15 4.33 10.15 -5.10
CA GLU A 15 3.03 10.14 -4.46
C GLU A 15 2.50 8.72 -4.30
N LEU A 16 2.66 7.90 -5.35
CA LEU A 16 2.23 6.51 -5.26
C LEU A 16 3.01 5.75 -4.20
N GLU A 17 4.32 6.00 -4.13
CA GLU A 17 5.14 5.35 -3.11
C GLU A 17 4.75 5.79 -1.72
N HIS A 18 4.44 7.07 -1.57
CA HIS A 18 3.99 7.58 -0.28
C HIS A 18 2.68 6.92 0.14
N ASN A 19 1.73 6.81 -0.78
CA ASN A 19 0.43 6.20 -0.49
C ASN A 19 0.60 4.73 -0.11
N LEU A 20 1.53 4.05 -0.76
CA LEU A 20 1.80 2.65 -0.44
C LEU A 20 2.37 2.51 0.97
N ILE A 21 3.30 3.40 1.32
CA ILE A 21 3.89 3.40 2.67
C ILE A 21 2.81 3.64 3.71
N GLU A 22 1.91 4.59 3.45
CA GLU A 22 0.82 4.87 4.37
C GLU A 22 -0.07 3.66 4.57
N ALA A 23 -0.40 2.97 3.48
CA ALA A 23 -1.25 1.79 3.57
C ALA A 23 -0.56 0.67 4.36
N ARG A 24 0.71 0.47 4.12
CA ARG A 24 1.47 -0.55 4.86
C ARG A 24 1.58 -0.19 6.33
N TYR A 25 1.73 1.10 6.60
CA TYR A 25 1.80 1.55 7.98
C TYR A 25 0.48 1.28 8.71
N ALA A 26 -0.65 1.47 8.02
CA ALA A 26 -1.95 1.20 8.63
C ALA A 26 -2.06 -0.27 9.04
N LEU A 27 -1.50 -1.18 8.23
CA LEU A 27 -1.51 -2.58 8.59
C LEU A 27 -0.59 -2.86 9.78
N SER A 28 0.65 -2.40 9.70
CA SER A 28 1.62 -2.71 10.76
C SER A 28 1.21 -2.05 12.09
N SER A 29 0.68 -0.85 12.05
CA SER A 29 0.31 -0.15 13.27
C SER A 29 -0.91 -0.76 13.94
N THR A 30 -1.73 -1.53 13.21
CA THR A 30 -2.91 -2.17 13.79
C THR A 30 -2.69 -3.64 14.09
N ASP A 31 -1.52 -4.20 13.76
CA ASP A 31 -1.23 -5.62 14.05
C ASP A 31 -1.38 -5.91 15.53
N TYR A 32 -0.83 -5.05 16.37
CA TYR A 32 -0.90 -5.23 17.81
C TYR A 32 -2.36 -5.22 18.29
N LYS A 33 -3.15 -4.32 17.74
CA LYS A 33 -4.55 -4.19 18.15
C LYS A 33 -5.35 -5.43 17.78
N ILE A 34 -5.11 -5.97 16.61
CA ILE A 34 -5.80 -7.18 16.18
C ILE A 34 -5.44 -8.36 17.07
N LEU A 35 -4.16 -8.46 17.45
CA LEU A 35 -3.75 -9.51 18.37
C LEU A 35 -4.44 -9.38 19.72
N LYS A 36 -4.56 -8.16 20.21
CA LYS A 36 -5.21 -7.93 21.51
C LYS A 36 -6.69 -8.28 21.46
N ILE A 37 -7.34 -7.99 20.34
CA ILE A 37 -8.73 -8.37 20.16
C ILE A 37 -8.87 -9.89 20.18
N TYR A 38 -7.98 -10.56 19.49
CA TYR A 38 -7.99 -12.02 19.40
C TYR A 38 -7.80 -12.65 20.79
N GLU A 39 -6.81 -12.14 21.54
CA GLU A 39 -6.56 -12.65 22.88
C GLU A 39 -7.77 -12.46 23.78
N ALA A 40 -8.39 -11.28 23.68
CA ALA A 40 -9.55 -10.99 24.51
C ALA A 40 -10.69 -11.96 24.22
N ARG A 41 -10.90 -12.28 22.94
CA ARG A 41 -11.97 -13.20 22.56
C ARG A 41 -11.70 -14.61 23.05
N ILE A 42 -10.46 -15.05 22.95
CA ILE A 42 -10.08 -16.37 23.44
C ILE A 42 -10.31 -16.46 24.94
N MET A 43 -10.05 -15.39 25.66
CA MET A 43 -10.22 -15.35 27.11
C MET A 43 -11.61 -14.91 27.51
N GLU A 44 -12.52 -14.75 26.57
CA GLU A 44 -13.90 -14.35 26.81
C GLU A 44 -13.99 -13.02 27.52
N LYS A 45 -13.13 -12.09 27.15
CA LYS A 45 -13.13 -10.73 27.67
C LYS A 45 -13.67 -9.80 26.61
N SER A 46 -14.03 -8.59 27.04
CA SER A 46 -14.48 -7.56 26.13
C SER A 46 -13.35 -7.15 25.19
N ASP A 47 -13.70 -6.81 23.96
CA ASP A 47 -12.70 -6.31 23.00
C ASP A 47 -12.11 -5.00 23.51
N PRO A 48 -10.79 -4.88 23.52
CA PRO A 48 -10.15 -3.63 24.00
C PRO A 48 -10.25 -2.50 22.99
N TYR A 49 -10.60 -2.81 21.75
CA TYR A 49 -10.73 -1.82 20.68
C TYR A 49 -12.02 -2.08 19.93
N ASN A 50 -12.43 -1.14 19.09
CA ASN A 50 -13.58 -1.37 18.23
C ASN A 50 -13.14 -2.32 17.11
N ALA A 51 -13.50 -3.60 17.26
CA ALA A 51 -13.04 -4.64 16.35
C ALA A 51 -13.51 -4.40 14.92
N GLU A 52 -14.76 -3.98 14.74
CA GLU A 52 -15.29 -3.75 13.42
C GLU A 52 -14.52 -2.65 12.70
N GLU A 53 -14.22 -1.59 13.43
CA GLU A 53 -13.49 -0.46 12.87
C GLU A 53 -12.09 -0.87 12.45
N ILE A 54 -11.41 -1.62 13.33
CA ILE A 54 -10.06 -2.08 13.05
C ILE A 54 -10.04 -3.00 11.84
N ILE A 55 -10.99 -3.92 11.77
CA ILE A 55 -11.06 -4.86 10.66
C ILE A 55 -11.32 -4.13 9.36
N ALA A 56 -12.25 -3.18 9.36
CA ALA A 56 -12.57 -2.42 8.15
C ALA A 56 -11.36 -1.61 7.68
N LEU A 57 -10.66 -1.00 8.62
CA LEU A 57 -9.46 -0.23 8.28
C LEU A 57 -8.39 -1.13 7.66
N ARG A 58 -8.21 -2.32 8.21
CA ARG A 58 -7.22 -3.24 7.70
C ARG A 58 -7.59 -3.78 6.32
N GLU A 59 -8.87 -4.03 6.08
CA GLU A 59 -9.32 -4.46 4.76
C GLU A 59 -9.07 -3.39 3.72
N GLN A 60 -9.37 -2.14 4.08
CA GLN A 60 -9.11 -1.03 3.17
C GLN A 60 -7.61 -0.88 2.92
N ALA A 61 -6.81 -1.02 3.97
CA ALA A 61 -5.36 -0.91 3.83
C ALA A 61 -4.80 -2.00 2.91
N ARG A 62 -5.30 -3.22 3.02
CA ARG A 62 -4.84 -4.30 2.14
C ARG A 62 -5.21 -4.03 0.70
N ALA A 63 -6.42 -3.52 0.48
CA ALA A 63 -6.84 -3.16 -0.87
C ALA A 63 -5.96 -2.04 -1.42
N ASP A 64 -5.63 -1.06 -0.57
CA ASP A 64 -4.77 0.04 -0.99
C ASP A 64 -3.36 -0.44 -1.30
N VAL A 65 -2.81 -1.35 -0.50
CA VAL A 65 -1.49 -1.91 -0.79
C VAL A 65 -1.49 -2.55 -2.18
N ASN A 66 -2.49 -3.39 -2.44
CA ASN A 66 -2.57 -4.06 -3.74
C ASN A 66 -2.72 -3.05 -4.87
N LYS A 67 -3.54 -2.04 -4.66
CA LYS A 67 -3.78 -1.02 -5.68
C LYS A 67 -2.49 -0.25 -6.00
N TYR A 68 -1.81 0.21 -4.96
CA TYR A 68 -0.63 1.05 -5.20
C TYR A 68 0.55 0.23 -5.67
N GLU A 69 0.67 -1.02 -5.24
CA GLU A 69 1.69 -1.89 -5.79
C GLU A 69 1.48 -2.11 -7.28
N GLN A 70 0.23 -2.30 -7.68
CA GLN A 70 -0.07 -2.50 -9.10
C GLN A 70 0.20 -1.22 -9.89
N LEU A 71 -0.20 -0.08 -9.37
CA LEU A 71 0.03 1.19 -10.05
C LEU A 71 1.51 1.48 -10.19
N LEU A 72 2.29 1.16 -9.17
CA LEU A 72 3.74 1.35 -9.25
C LEU A 72 4.38 0.40 -10.24
N ALA A 73 3.90 -0.83 -10.30
CA ALA A 73 4.41 -1.79 -11.27
C ALA A 73 4.12 -1.32 -12.69
N ASP A 74 2.89 -0.84 -12.91
CA ASP A 74 2.53 -0.34 -14.22
C ASP A 74 3.34 0.89 -14.60
N PHE A 75 3.56 1.75 -13.63
CA PHE A 75 4.33 2.97 -13.83
C PHE A 75 5.77 2.61 -14.22
N GLY A 76 6.35 1.67 -13.48
CA GLY A 76 7.72 1.23 -13.79
C GLY A 76 7.83 0.56 -15.13
N ASN A 77 6.84 -0.25 -15.48
CA ASN A 77 6.84 -0.92 -16.77
C ASN A 77 6.78 0.10 -17.91
N ALA A 78 5.96 1.13 -17.73
CA ALA A 78 5.87 2.18 -18.74
C ALA A 78 7.21 2.89 -18.92
N ASP A 79 7.91 3.10 -17.79
CA ASP A 79 9.22 3.77 -17.86
C ASP A 79 10.26 2.93 -18.53
N THR A 80 10.23 1.62 -18.32
CA THR A 80 11.29 0.73 -18.80
C THR A 80 10.99 0.10 -20.14
N GLU A 81 9.78 0.26 -20.62
CA GLU A 81 9.39 -0.42 -21.83
C GLU A 81 10.30 -0.14 -23.02
N PRO A 82 10.64 1.12 -23.32
CA PRO A 82 11.52 1.38 -24.46
C PRO A 82 12.87 0.70 -24.31
N VAL A 83 13.36 0.63 -23.10
CA VAL A 83 14.65 -0.01 -22.85
C VAL A 83 14.56 -1.49 -23.10
N GLU A 84 13.47 -2.09 -22.67
CA GLU A 84 13.30 -3.53 -22.87
C GLU A 84 13.27 -3.90 -24.33
N GLU A 85 12.59 -3.10 -25.12
CA GLU A 85 12.53 -3.39 -26.53
C GLU A 85 13.88 -3.38 -27.15
N GLU A 86 14.71 -2.45 -26.76
CA GLU A 86 16.04 -2.40 -27.26
C GLU A 86 16.86 -3.59 -26.82
N ALA A 87 16.63 -4.00 -25.60
CA ALA A 87 17.39 -5.11 -25.04
C ALA A 87 17.09 -6.42 -25.75
N THR A 88 15.96 -6.53 -26.37
CA THR A 88 15.58 -7.79 -26.97
C THR A 88 16.19 -8.05 -28.34
N GLU A 89 16.90 -7.12 -28.86
CA GLU A 89 17.45 -7.29 -30.22
C GLU A 89 18.46 -8.34 -30.38
#